data_df909e8bf71465dfcf09699c2d8594e9
#
_entry.id   df909e8bf71465dfcf09699c2d8594e9
#
_cell.length_a   1.000
_cell.length_b   1.000
_cell.length_c   1.000
_cell.angle_alpha   90.00
_cell.angle_beta   90.00
_cell.angle_gamma   90.00
#
_symmetry.space_group_name_H-M   'P 1'
#
loop_
_entity.id
_entity.type
_entity.pdbx_description
1 polymer ?
#
loop_
_entity_poly.entity_id
_entity_poly.type
_entity_poly.pdbx_seq_one_letter_code
_entity_poly.pdbx_strand_id
1 'polypeptide(L)'
;MRKLMLSNDKIYLISRFINLIGSNIYNICIPLYLLEKFGSLTITGIFFTLVQIPMIVMLPFIGGFLKNKNLKHIMLISNAISIVIFILIYMNERSIGSSFFVFIILTMVEKVNVSVFNVSSQSSFSILFEKERIDSINSLKSVFDNFASLLGPTLGTLIYAKSNLSVIICINIISFIVCFILLMNLNYMHKSEPIENERNRKMNICAGLTYLKNNSNIMFIFFTFMVLNFLVAPTENVYAPGIIKVIFGLSDEYNGWASPSNTVK
;
A
#
# COMPACT_ATOMS: atom_id res chain seq x y z
N MET A 1 -37.43 3.63 -9.65
CA MET A 1 -36.22 2.77 -9.59
C MET A 1 -35.34 3.24 -8.43
N ARG A 2 -35.45 2.59 -7.25
CA ARG A 2 -34.51 2.80 -6.15
C ARG A 2 -33.18 2.19 -6.59
N LYS A 3 -32.21 3.05 -7.02
CA LYS A 3 -30.82 2.62 -7.18
C LYS A 3 -30.41 1.94 -5.88
N LEU A 4 -29.95 0.70 -5.94
CA LEU A 4 -29.22 0.01 -4.89
C LEU A 4 -27.92 0.82 -4.62
N MET A 5 -28.04 1.96 -3.94
CA MET A 5 -26.88 2.70 -3.45
C MET A 5 -26.32 1.86 -2.30
N LEU A 6 -25.21 1.20 -2.57
CA LEU A 6 -24.40 0.63 -1.51
C LEU A 6 -24.13 1.73 -0.47
N SER A 7 -24.27 1.41 0.81
CA SER A 7 -23.92 2.38 1.87
C SER A 7 -22.44 2.76 1.77
N ASN A 8 -22.07 3.98 2.15
CA ASN A 8 -20.69 4.46 2.10
C ASN A 8 -19.69 3.50 2.73
N ASP A 9 -20.10 2.83 3.81
CA ASP A 9 -19.30 1.83 4.51
C ASP A 9 -18.90 0.69 3.59
N LYS A 10 -19.86 0.13 2.86
CA LYS A 10 -19.64 -0.98 1.94
C LYS A 10 -18.78 -0.56 0.76
N ILE A 11 -19.05 0.61 0.18
CA ILE A 11 -18.24 1.14 -0.93
C ILE A 11 -16.80 1.31 -0.48
N TYR A 12 -16.57 1.94 0.68
CA TYR A 12 -15.25 2.17 1.22
C TYR A 12 -14.50 0.86 1.49
N LEU A 13 -15.12 -0.08 2.19
CA LEU A 13 -14.51 -1.36 2.57
C LEU A 13 -14.20 -2.22 1.35
N ILE A 14 -15.12 -2.32 0.39
CA ILE A 14 -14.92 -3.11 -0.82
C ILE A 14 -13.84 -2.49 -1.71
N SER A 15 -13.85 -1.16 -1.90
CA SER A 15 -12.83 -0.49 -2.70
C SER A 15 -11.44 -0.67 -2.11
N ARG A 16 -11.32 -0.56 -0.79
CA ARG A 16 -10.07 -0.78 -0.06
C ARG A 16 -9.60 -2.23 -0.17
N PHE A 17 -10.49 -3.18 0.02
CA PHE A 17 -10.18 -4.60 -0.05
C PHE A 17 -9.64 -5.00 -1.43
N ILE A 18 -10.32 -4.57 -2.50
CA ILE A 18 -9.89 -4.85 -3.88
C ILE A 18 -8.53 -4.22 -4.17
N ASN A 19 -8.32 -2.97 -3.74
CA ASN A 19 -7.05 -2.27 -3.88
C ASN A 19 -5.91 -3.01 -3.16
N LEU A 20 -6.15 -3.45 -1.91
CA LEU A 20 -5.16 -4.17 -1.12
C LEU A 20 -4.84 -5.55 -1.68
N ILE A 21 -5.83 -6.31 -2.15
CA ILE A 21 -5.57 -7.61 -2.79
C ILE A 21 -4.67 -7.42 -4.01
N GLY A 22 -5.02 -6.51 -4.93
CA GLY A 22 -4.21 -6.24 -6.11
C GLY A 22 -2.78 -5.84 -5.76
N SER A 23 -2.62 -4.92 -4.80
CA SER A 23 -1.31 -4.45 -4.34
C SER A 23 -0.50 -5.57 -3.66
N ASN A 24 -1.12 -6.43 -2.86
CA ASN A 24 -0.43 -7.54 -2.19
C ASN A 24 -0.03 -8.65 -3.17
N ILE A 25 -0.87 -8.94 -4.17
CA ILE A 25 -0.52 -9.83 -5.29
C ILE A 25 0.73 -9.29 -5.99
N TYR A 26 0.76 -8.01 -6.35
CA TYR A 26 1.90 -7.40 -7.01
C TYR A 26 3.16 -7.41 -6.13
N ASN A 27 3.04 -7.02 -4.86
CA ASN A 27 4.17 -6.91 -3.95
C ASN A 27 4.90 -8.22 -3.72
N ILE A 28 4.19 -9.37 -3.62
CA ILE A 28 4.83 -10.68 -3.47
C ILE A 28 5.51 -11.18 -4.75
N CYS A 29 5.02 -10.76 -5.91
CA CYS A 29 5.58 -11.21 -7.19
C CYS A 29 6.85 -10.43 -7.58
N ILE A 30 7.05 -9.21 -7.07
CA ILE A 30 8.25 -8.41 -7.37
C ILE A 30 9.56 -9.12 -6.99
N PRO A 31 9.75 -9.61 -5.72
CA PRO A 31 10.98 -10.30 -5.38
C PRO A 31 11.21 -11.57 -6.20
N LEU A 32 10.14 -12.31 -6.54
CA LEU A 32 10.22 -13.49 -7.38
C LEU A 32 10.72 -13.13 -8.79
N TYR A 33 10.13 -12.11 -9.39
CA TYR A 33 10.53 -11.60 -10.70
C TYR A 33 11.98 -11.11 -10.72
N LEU A 34 12.42 -10.38 -9.68
CA LEU A 34 13.79 -9.88 -9.61
C LEU A 34 14.79 -11.02 -9.44
N LEU A 35 14.46 -12.05 -8.66
CA LEU A 35 15.28 -13.25 -8.51
C LEU A 35 15.37 -14.04 -9.82
N GLU A 36 14.29 -14.17 -10.56
CA GLU A 36 14.31 -14.81 -11.88
C GLU A 36 15.15 -14.04 -12.90
N LYS A 37 14.98 -12.71 -12.92
CA LYS A 37 15.65 -11.86 -13.91
C LYS A 37 17.15 -11.68 -13.65
N PHE A 38 17.56 -11.57 -12.39
CA PHE A 38 18.94 -11.23 -12.01
C PHE A 38 19.69 -12.33 -11.24
N GLY A 39 19.01 -13.36 -10.76
CA GLY A 39 19.62 -14.44 -9.99
C GLY A 39 20.29 -13.99 -8.67
N SER A 40 19.97 -12.78 -8.16
CA SER A 40 20.70 -12.13 -7.06
C SER A 40 19.78 -11.58 -5.98
N LEU A 41 19.92 -12.13 -4.77
CA LEU A 41 19.27 -11.60 -3.57
C LEU A 41 19.75 -10.19 -3.22
N THR A 42 21.01 -9.87 -3.51
CA THR A 42 21.58 -8.54 -3.25
C THR A 42 20.90 -7.48 -4.11
N ILE A 43 20.69 -7.74 -5.40
CA ILE A 43 19.98 -6.82 -6.30
C ILE A 43 18.54 -6.62 -5.83
N THR A 44 17.87 -7.70 -5.42
CA THR A 44 16.52 -7.63 -4.87
C THR A 44 16.48 -6.77 -3.60
N GLY A 45 17.41 -6.95 -2.67
CA GLY A 45 17.51 -6.16 -1.44
C GLY A 45 17.79 -4.68 -1.72
N ILE A 46 18.72 -4.36 -2.65
CA ILE A 46 19.01 -2.99 -3.08
C ILE A 46 17.76 -2.34 -3.69
N PHE A 47 17.03 -3.06 -4.55
CA PHE A 47 15.80 -2.57 -5.13
C PHE A 47 14.79 -2.15 -4.05
N PHE A 48 14.48 -3.04 -3.09
CA PHE A 48 13.53 -2.73 -2.01
C PHE A 48 13.99 -1.57 -1.13
N THR A 49 15.29 -1.46 -0.88
CA THR A 49 15.85 -0.33 -0.12
C THR A 49 15.65 0.98 -0.88
N LEU A 50 16.02 1.02 -2.16
CA LEU A 50 15.92 2.22 -2.97
C LEU A 50 14.47 2.70 -3.14
N VAL A 51 13.53 1.80 -3.39
CA VAL A 51 12.13 2.21 -3.61
C VAL A 51 11.43 2.70 -2.34
N GLN A 52 11.92 2.36 -1.16
CA GLN A 52 11.36 2.83 0.11
C GLN A 52 11.84 4.25 0.50
N ILE A 53 13.03 4.65 0.08
CA ILE A 53 13.63 5.94 0.48
C ILE A 53 12.70 7.14 0.19
N PRO A 54 12.18 7.33 -1.05
CA PRO A 54 11.32 8.48 -1.33
C PRO A 54 10.05 8.50 -0.49
N MET A 55 9.46 7.32 -0.24
CA MET A 55 8.26 7.19 0.60
C MET A 55 8.55 7.66 2.03
N ILE A 56 9.64 7.18 2.63
CA ILE A 56 10.02 7.54 4.01
C ILE A 56 10.26 9.05 4.14
N VAL A 57 10.97 9.64 3.17
CA VAL A 57 11.25 11.09 3.14
C VAL A 57 9.97 11.91 2.97
N MET A 58 9.04 11.46 2.13
CA MET A 58 7.81 12.18 1.81
C MET A 58 6.72 12.03 2.88
N LEU A 59 6.71 10.94 3.64
CA LEU A 59 5.65 10.62 4.60
C LEU A 59 5.32 11.76 5.59
N PRO A 60 6.29 12.46 6.21
CA PRO A 60 6.00 13.58 7.11
C PRO A 60 5.32 14.77 6.43
N PHE A 61 5.51 14.93 5.12
CA PHE A 61 4.96 16.05 4.34
C PHE A 61 3.55 15.78 3.81
N ILE A 62 3.17 14.50 3.67
CA ILE A 62 1.87 14.11 3.12
C ILE A 62 0.72 14.66 3.97
N GLY A 63 0.80 14.58 5.29
CA GLY A 63 -0.23 15.11 6.19
C GLY A 63 -0.52 16.59 5.98
N GLY A 64 0.53 17.39 5.81
CA GLY A 64 0.39 18.81 5.51
C GLY A 64 -0.13 19.10 4.11
N PHE A 65 0.28 18.33 3.13
CA PHE A 65 -0.23 18.43 1.78
C PHE A 65 -1.74 18.15 1.70
N LEU A 66 -2.26 17.26 2.55
CA LEU A 66 -3.67 16.88 2.60
C LEU A 66 -4.55 17.89 3.34
N LYS A 67 -3.95 18.77 4.15
CA LYS A 67 -4.68 19.75 4.95
C LYS A 67 -5.54 20.64 4.04
N ASN A 68 -6.80 20.82 4.40
CA ASN A 68 -7.79 21.63 3.68
C ASN A 68 -8.12 21.16 2.25
N LYS A 69 -7.73 19.94 1.85
CA LYS A 69 -8.05 19.41 0.53
C LYS A 69 -9.20 18.42 0.59
N ASN A 70 -9.90 18.28 -0.54
CA ASN A 70 -10.93 17.28 -0.69
C ASN A 70 -10.29 15.88 -0.79
N LEU A 71 -10.35 15.12 0.30
CA LEU A 71 -9.71 13.82 0.41
C LEU A 71 -10.23 12.81 -0.62
N LYS A 72 -11.53 12.89 -0.98
CA LYS A 72 -12.09 12.05 -2.05
C LYS A 72 -11.39 12.32 -3.38
N HIS A 73 -11.22 13.59 -3.76
CA HIS A 73 -10.52 13.92 -4.99
C HIS A 73 -9.07 13.45 -4.98
N ILE A 74 -8.39 13.57 -3.85
CA ILE A 74 -7.02 13.07 -3.73
C ILE A 74 -6.96 11.55 -3.87
N MET A 75 -7.88 10.82 -3.24
CA MET A 75 -7.96 9.35 -3.39
C MET A 75 -8.21 8.96 -4.86
N LEU A 76 -9.11 9.67 -5.55
CA LEU A 76 -9.38 9.43 -6.98
C LEU A 76 -8.16 9.74 -7.85
N ILE A 77 -7.52 10.88 -7.63
CA ILE A 77 -6.31 11.29 -8.39
C ILE A 77 -5.17 10.29 -8.14
N SER A 78 -4.91 9.93 -6.88
CA SER A 78 -3.88 8.93 -6.56
C SER A 78 -4.16 7.59 -7.24
N ASN A 79 -5.40 7.15 -7.23
CA ASN A 79 -5.79 5.90 -7.89
C ASN A 79 -5.60 5.96 -9.41
N ALA A 80 -5.96 7.10 -10.05
CA ALA A 80 -5.72 7.32 -11.48
C ALA A 80 -4.21 7.35 -11.80
N ILE A 81 -3.41 7.98 -10.96
CA ILE A 81 -1.94 7.99 -11.09
C ILE A 81 -1.38 6.56 -11.01
N SER A 82 -1.84 5.74 -10.06
CA SER A 82 -1.44 4.32 -9.98
C SER A 82 -1.75 3.57 -11.27
N ILE A 83 -2.94 3.75 -11.85
CA ILE A 83 -3.29 3.12 -13.13
C ILE A 83 -2.28 3.50 -14.23
N VAL A 84 -1.96 4.80 -14.35
CA VAL A 84 -0.98 5.28 -15.34
C VAL A 84 0.41 4.70 -15.08
N ILE A 85 0.87 4.70 -13.84
CA ILE A 85 2.19 4.14 -13.48
C ILE A 85 2.25 2.65 -13.83
N PHE A 86 1.22 1.86 -13.51
CA PHE A 86 1.21 0.44 -13.82
C PHE A 86 1.12 0.16 -15.33
N ILE A 87 0.44 1.02 -16.11
CA ILE A 87 0.49 0.95 -17.58
C ILE A 87 1.91 1.21 -18.07
N LEU A 88 2.62 2.21 -17.53
CA LEU A 88 4.01 2.50 -17.89
C LEU A 88 4.95 1.35 -17.49
N ILE A 89 4.75 0.74 -16.32
CA ILE A 89 5.51 -0.44 -15.89
C ILE A 89 5.27 -1.60 -16.86
N TYR A 90 4.01 -1.83 -17.27
CA TYR A 90 3.64 -2.86 -18.24
C TYR A 90 4.33 -2.63 -19.58
N MET A 91 4.31 -1.40 -20.08
CA MET A 91 4.96 -1.04 -21.34
C MET A 91 6.47 -1.21 -21.27
N ASN A 92 7.10 -0.80 -20.16
CA ASN A 92 8.53 -1.03 -19.94
C ASN A 92 8.90 -2.51 -19.93
N GLU A 93 8.08 -3.35 -19.28
CA GLU A 93 8.33 -4.79 -19.18
C GLU A 93 8.20 -5.48 -20.55
N ARG A 94 7.28 -5.02 -21.40
CA ARG A 94 7.05 -5.58 -22.75
C ARG A 94 8.01 -5.04 -23.80
N SER A 95 8.74 -3.99 -23.54
CA SER A 95 9.69 -3.42 -24.51
C SER A 95 10.93 -4.29 -24.66
N ILE A 96 11.46 -4.35 -25.88
CA ILE A 96 12.66 -5.15 -26.24
C ILE A 96 13.91 -4.69 -25.45
N GLY A 97 13.91 -3.47 -24.94
CA GLY A 97 14.97 -2.89 -24.12
C GLY A 97 14.51 -2.55 -22.70
N SER A 98 13.76 -3.45 -22.04
CA SER A 98 13.22 -3.16 -20.70
C SER A 98 14.30 -2.61 -19.75
N SER A 99 14.14 -1.35 -19.33
CA SER A 99 15.10 -0.66 -18.46
C SER A 99 14.77 -0.93 -17.00
N PHE A 100 15.71 -1.55 -16.29
CA PHE A 100 15.60 -1.76 -14.85
C PHE A 100 15.57 -0.41 -14.08
N PHE A 101 16.28 0.59 -14.58
CA PHE A 101 16.28 1.93 -13.98
C PHE A 101 14.90 2.60 -14.06
N VAL A 102 14.22 2.51 -15.21
CA VAL A 102 12.84 2.99 -15.38
C VAL A 102 11.88 2.26 -14.44
N PHE A 103 12.04 0.94 -14.30
CA PHE A 103 11.24 0.14 -13.39
C PHE A 103 11.40 0.60 -11.92
N ILE A 104 12.65 0.88 -11.48
CA ILE A 104 12.91 1.43 -10.14
C ILE A 104 12.21 2.77 -9.95
N ILE A 105 12.39 3.72 -10.87
CA ILE A 105 11.80 5.07 -10.75
C ILE A 105 10.28 5.00 -10.69
N LEU A 106 9.65 4.25 -11.58
CA LEU A 106 8.18 4.11 -11.58
C LEU A 106 7.68 3.50 -10.27
N THR A 107 8.38 2.48 -9.75
CA THR A 107 8.03 1.88 -8.46
C THR A 107 8.25 2.85 -7.28
N MET A 108 9.28 3.68 -7.30
CA MET A 108 9.50 4.74 -6.31
C MET A 108 8.34 5.74 -6.29
N VAL A 109 7.92 6.22 -7.45
CA VAL A 109 6.78 7.15 -7.59
C VAL A 109 5.51 6.49 -7.09
N GLU A 110 5.29 5.22 -7.42
CA GLU A 110 4.12 4.47 -6.95
C GLU A 110 4.10 4.31 -5.43
N LYS A 111 5.23 4.01 -4.78
CA LYS A 111 5.29 3.91 -3.30
C LYS A 111 4.92 5.22 -2.61
N VAL A 112 5.36 6.36 -3.14
CA VAL A 112 4.94 7.68 -2.64
C VAL A 112 3.46 7.91 -2.86
N ASN A 113 2.95 7.61 -4.06
CA ASN A 113 1.55 7.79 -4.42
C ASN A 113 0.62 6.92 -3.56
N VAL A 114 0.96 5.66 -3.32
CA VAL A 114 0.23 4.76 -2.41
C VAL A 114 0.20 5.32 -0.98
N SER A 115 1.28 5.96 -0.52
CA SER A 115 1.30 6.60 0.79
C SER A 115 0.33 7.78 0.87
N VAL A 116 0.26 8.60 -0.18
CA VAL A 116 -0.74 9.68 -0.30
C VAL A 116 -2.16 9.12 -0.26
N PHE A 117 -2.43 8.05 -1.00
CA PHE A 117 -3.72 7.37 -0.98
C PHE A 117 -4.08 6.84 0.42
N ASN A 118 -3.15 6.14 1.07
CA ASN A 118 -3.39 5.55 2.39
C ASN A 118 -3.66 6.60 3.47
N VAL A 119 -2.87 7.67 3.52
CA VAL A 119 -3.09 8.76 4.48
C VAL A 119 -4.41 9.48 4.18
N SER A 120 -4.74 9.73 2.92
CA SER A 120 -6.02 10.33 2.52
C SER A 120 -7.22 9.44 2.89
N SER A 121 -7.11 8.15 2.63
CA SER A 121 -8.12 7.15 2.97
C SER A 121 -8.36 7.10 4.48
N GLN A 122 -7.30 7.12 5.29
CA GLN A 122 -7.39 7.07 6.73
C GLN A 122 -7.95 8.38 7.31
N SER A 123 -7.53 9.52 6.78
CA SER A 123 -8.04 10.84 7.19
C SER A 123 -9.50 11.07 6.78
N SER A 124 -10.01 10.33 5.78
CA SER A 124 -11.39 10.45 5.35
C SER A 124 -12.42 9.81 6.29
N PHE A 125 -11.99 8.99 7.26
CA PHE A 125 -12.87 8.28 8.19
C PHE A 125 -13.78 9.23 8.97
N SER A 126 -13.21 10.29 9.55
CA SER A 126 -13.97 11.28 10.34
C SER A 126 -14.96 12.11 9.51
N ILE A 127 -14.81 12.10 8.18
CA ILE A 127 -15.70 12.84 7.25
C ILE A 127 -16.78 11.92 6.68
N LEU A 128 -16.46 10.63 6.50
CA LEU A 128 -17.34 9.65 5.87
C LEU A 128 -18.31 9.02 6.85
N PHE A 129 -17.94 8.91 8.12
CA PHE A 129 -18.67 8.11 9.10
C PHE A 129 -19.00 8.94 10.35
N GLU A 130 -20.16 8.64 10.94
CA GLU A 130 -20.57 9.18 12.22
C GLU A 130 -19.66 8.65 13.35
N LYS A 131 -19.40 9.47 14.37
CA LYS A 131 -18.46 9.14 15.45
C LYS A 131 -18.76 7.79 16.12
N GLU A 132 -20.05 7.48 16.31
CA GLU A 132 -20.52 6.26 16.95
C GLU A 132 -20.22 4.99 16.12
N ARG A 133 -20.00 5.15 14.81
CA ARG A 133 -19.76 4.03 13.88
C ARG A 133 -18.30 3.86 13.50
N ILE A 134 -17.44 4.84 13.79
CA ILE A 134 -16.03 4.83 13.40
C ILE A 134 -15.31 3.58 13.93
N ASP A 135 -15.51 3.21 15.20
CA ASP A 135 -14.83 2.08 15.83
C ASP A 135 -15.26 0.76 15.19
N SER A 136 -16.57 0.59 14.95
CA SER A 136 -17.11 -0.60 14.28
C SER A 136 -16.59 -0.75 12.85
N ILE A 137 -16.57 0.35 12.08
CA ILE A 137 -16.08 0.32 10.70
C ILE A 137 -14.56 0.11 10.66
N ASN A 138 -13.81 0.69 11.60
CA ASN A 138 -12.37 0.47 11.70
C ASN A 138 -12.03 -0.98 12.07
N SER A 139 -12.80 -1.60 12.95
CA SER A 139 -12.67 -3.02 13.28
C SER A 139 -12.93 -3.89 12.04
N LEU A 140 -14.00 -3.62 11.30
CA LEU A 140 -14.34 -4.34 10.08
C LEU A 140 -13.30 -4.12 8.98
N LYS A 141 -12.79 -2.88 8.84
CA LYS A 141 -11.67 -2.56 7.95
C LYS A 141 -10.44 -3.42 8.27
N SER A 142 -10.09 -3.56 9.56
CA SER A 142 -8.95 -4.38 9.96
C SER A 142 -9.12 -5.85 9.59
N VAL A 143 -10.34 -6.38 9.69
CA VAL A 143 -10.66 -7.73 9.22
C VAL A 143 -10.41 -7.85 7.71
N PHE A 144 -10.93 -6.92 6.89
CA PHE A 144 -10.71 -6.94 5.44
C PHE A 144 -9.24 -6.75 5.07
N ASP A 145 -8.52 -5.87 5.77
CA ASP A 145 -7.09 -5.64 5.55
C ASP A 145 -6.28 -6.93 5.83
N ASN A 146 -6.60 -7.65 6.93
CA ASN A 146 -5.97 -8.92 7.26
C ASN A 146 -6.29 -10.02 6.23
N PHE A 147 -7.54 -10.14 5.81
CA PHE A 147 -7.92 -11.08 4.75
C PHE A 147 -7.18 -10.78 3.43
N ALA A 148 -7.06 -9.52 3.04
CA ALA A 148 -6.32 -9.13 1.85
C ALA A 148 -4.82 -9.46 1.98
N SER A 149 -4.25 -9.31 3.18
CA SER A 149 -2.84 -9.64 3.46
C SER A 149 -2.56 -11.14 3.43
N LEU A 150 -3.55 -11.98 3.75
CA LEU A 150 -3.45 -13.44 3.64
C LEU A 150 -3.68 -13.93 2.20
N LEU A 151 -4.77 -13.47 1.58
CA LEU A 151 -5.18 -13.94 0.26
C LEU A 151 -4.28 -13.39 -0.86
N GLY A 152 -3.82 -12.15 -0.74
CA GLY A 152 -3.01 -11.50 -1.77
C GLY A 152 -1.73 -12.28 -2.10
N PRO A 153 -0.83 -12.55 -1.15
CA PRO A 153 0.38 -13.32 -1.40
C PRO A 153 0.10 -14.73 -1.92
N THR A 154 -0.89 -15.42 -1.33
CA THR A 154 -1.26 -16.78 -1.75
C THR A 154 -1.74 -16.81 -3.22
N LEU A 155 -2.66 -15.92 -3.59
CA LEU A 155 -3.13 -15.81 -4.96
C LEU A 155 -2.01 -15.33 -5.89
N GLY A 156 -1.19 -14.39 -5.44
CA GLY A 156 -0.09 -13.84 -6.21
C GLY A 156 0.90 -14.90 -6.66
N THR A 157 1.37 -15.73 -5.73
CA THR A 157 2.33 -16.80 -6.04
C THR A 157 1.73 -17.89 -6.92
N LEU A 158 0.47 -18.29 -6.66
CA LEU A 158 -0.22 -19.28 -7.49
C LEU A 158 -0.42 -18.80 -8.94
N ILE A 159 -0.75 -17.53 -9.12
CA ILE A 159 -0.93 -16.95 -10.45
C ILE A 159 0.44 -16.78 -11.12
N TYR A 160 1.44 -16.28 -10.39
CA TYR A 160 2.78 -16.02 -10.91
C TYR A 160 3.47 -17.32 -11.36
N ALA A 161 3.32 -18.41 -10.60
CA ALA A 161 3.88 -19.73 -10.95
C ALA A 161 3.39 -20.28 -12.30
N LYS A 162 2.21 -19.82 -12.77
CA LYS A 162 1.61 -20.26 -14.06
C LYS A 162 1.61 -19.14 -15.12
N SER A 163 2.14 -17.97 -14.82
CA SER A 163 2.09 -16.79 -15.66
C SER A 163 3.41 -16.01 -15.61
N ASN A 164 3.36 -14.71 -15.81
CA ASN A 164 4.49 -13.80 -15.75
C ASN A 164 4.10 -12.48 -15.09
N LEU A 165 5.09 -11.62 -14.84
CA LEU A 165 4.86 -10.31 -14.22
C LEU A 165 3.84 -9.46 -14.97
N SER A 166 3.78 -9.55 -16.30
CA SER A 166 2.81 -8.78 -17.11
C SER A 166 1.36 -9.11 -16.75
N VAL A 167 1.02 -10.36 -16.45
CA VAL A 167 -0.33 -10.77 -16.02
C VAL A 167 -0.64 -10.19 -14.64
N ILE A 168 0.32 -10.23 -13.72
CA ILE A 168 0.18 -9.65 -12.38
C ILE A 168 -0.06 -8.13 -12.46
N ILE A 169 0.67 -7.43 -13.32
CA ILE A 169 0.47 -5.99 -13.55
C ILE A 169 -0.95 -5.73 -14.08
N CYS A 170 -1.44 -6.53 -15.04
CA CYS A 170 -2.80 -6.39 -15.56
C CYS A 170 -3.86 -6.59 -14.48
N ILE A 171 -3.71 -7.59 -13.62
CA ILE A 171 -4.62 -7.82 -12.48
C ILE A 171 -4.64 -6.60 -11.57
N ASN A 172 -3.47 -6.02 -11.28
CA ASN A 172 -3.37 -4.85 -10.44
C ASN A 172 -4.00 -3.60 -11.09
N ILE A 173 -3.80 -3.39 -12.39
CA ILE A 173 -4.49 -2.32 -13.14
C ILE A 173 -6.01 -2.48 -13.04
N ILE A 174 -6.54 -3.69 -13.23
CA ILE A 174 -7.98 -3.97 -13.12
C ILE A 174 -8.47 -3.65 -11.71
N SER A 175 -7.73 -4.04 -10.66
CA SER A 175 -8.11 -3.75 -9.28
C SER A 175 -8.16 -2.24 -9.00
N PHE A 176 -7.22 -1.45 -9.54
CA PHE A 176 -7.25 0.01 -9.42
C PHE A 176 -8.41 0.63 -10.21
N ILE A 177 -8.75 0.12 -11.40
CA ILE A 177 -9.90 0.59 -12.18
C ILE A 177 -11.21 0.35 -11.40
N VAL A 178 -11.39 -0.86 -10.85
CA VAL A 178 -12.58 -1.19 -10.06
C VAL A 178 -12.64 -0.31 -8.80
N CYS A 179 -11.51 -0.13 -8.12
CA CYS A 179 -11.40 0.76 -6.97
C CYS A 179 -11.78 2.21 -7.34
N PHE A 180 -11.30 2.73 -8.48
CA PHE A 180 -11.61 4.06 -8.98
C PHE A 180 -13.12 4.25 -9.19
N ILE A 181 -13.77 3.29 -9.87
CA ILE A 181 -15.23 3.32 -10.12
C ILE A 181 -16.02 3.30 -8.81
N LEU A 182 -15.60 2.49 -7.83
CA LEU A 182 -16.24 2.44 -6.51
C LEU A 182 -16.07 3.77 -5.76
N LEU A 183 -14.87 4.34 -5.75
CA LEU A 183 -14.60 5.63 -5.10
C LEU A 183 -15.37 6.80 -5.70
N MET A 184 -15.65 6.77 -7.01
CA MET A 184 -16.53 7.79 -7.63
C MET A 184 -17.91 7.83 -7.00
N ASN A 185 -18.44 6.66 -6.60
CA ASN A 185 -19.78 6.54 -5.99
C ASN A 185 -19.78 6.83 -4.47
N LEU A 186 -18.63 7.12 -3.86
CA LEU A 186 -18.54 7.48 -2.46
C LEU A 186 -19.13 8.87 -2.21
N ASN A 187 -20.12 8.98 -1.32
CA ASN A 187 -20.75 10.26 -0.97
C ASN A 187 -20.18 10.81 0.33
N TYR A 188 -19.69 12.04 0.32
CA TYR A 188 -19.32 12.75 1.53
C TYR A 188 -20.57 13.25 2.24
N MET A 189 -20.91 12.66 3.38
CA MET A 189 -22.11 12.99 4.14
C MET A 189 -21.92 14.21 5.05
N HIS A 190 -20.69 14.54 5.40
CA HIS A 190 -20.41 15.64 6.33
C HIS A 190 -19.53 16.69 5.66
N LYS A 191 -20.00 17.94 5.61
CA LYS A 191 -19.10 19.09 5.54
C LYS A 191 -18.40 19.14 6.87
N SER A 192 -17.14 18.69 6.94
CA SER A 192 -16.32 19.03 8.07
C SER A 192 -16.30 20.55 8.15
N GLU A 193 -16.99 21.12 9.14
CA GLU A 193 -16.68 22.48 9.55
C GLU A 193 -15.20 22.49 9.83
N PRO A 194 -14.45 23.44 9.27
CA PRO A 194 -13.04 23.58 9.63
C PRO A 194 -13.04 23.78 11.14
N ILE A 195 -12.37 22.92 11.88
CA ILE A 195 -12.12 23.14 13.31
C ILE A 195 -11.36 24.46 13.35
N GLU A 196 -12.07 25.52 13.70
CA GLU A 196 -11.63 26.93 13.58
C GLU A 196 -10.31 27.20 14.32
N ASN A 197 -9.99 26.35 15.30
CA ASN A 197 -8.76 26.44 16.09
C ASN A 197 -7.51 25.81 15.46
N GLU A 198 -7.62 25.08 14.33
CA GLU A 198 -6.44 24.50 13.66
C GLU A 198 -5.93 25.32 12.44
N ARG A 199 -6.62 26.40 12.06
CA ARG A 199 -6.24 27.24 10.90
C ARG A 199 -4.81 27.81 11.00
N ASN A 200 -4.26 27.97 12.21
CA ASN A 200 -2.94 28.57 12.45
C ASN A 200 -1.86 27.59 12.92
N ARG A 201 -2.13 26.31 13.05
CA ARG A 201 -1.06 25.34 13.34
C ARG A 201 -0.25 25.15 12.06
N LYS A 202 0.79 26.00 11.89
CA LYS A 202 1.89 25.69 10.95
C LYS A 202 2.31 24.26 11.24
N MET A 203 2.41 23.45 10.18
CA MET A 203 2.88 22.07 10.29
C MET A 203 4.32 22.10 10.81
N ASN A 204 4.48 22.09 12.11
CA ASN A 204 5.78 21.98 12.74
C ASN A 204 6.11 20.50 12.86
N ILE A 205 6.78 19.94 11.86
CA ILE A 205 7.47 18.63 11.97
C ILE A 205 8.31 18.65 13.25
N CYS A 206 8.95 19.79 13.55
CA CYS A 206 9.66 20.02 14.81
C CYS A 206 8.77 19.87 16.06
N ALA A 207 7.50 20.24 16.02
CA ALA A 207 6.60 20.07 17.16
C ALA A 207 6.33 18.58 17.46
N GLY A 208 6.18 17.75 16.44
CA GLY A 208 6.06 16.30 16.59
C GLY A 208 7.34 15.68 17.18
N LEU A 209 8.50 16.05 16.67
CA LEU A 209 9.79 15.61 17.19
C LEU A 209 10.03 16.11 18.62
N THR A 210 9.66 17.35 18.93
CA THR A 210 9.75 17.91 20.30
C THR A 210 8.82 17.18 21.25
N TYR A 211 7.60 16.84 20.82
CA TYR A 211 6.67 16.04 21.61
C TYR A 211 7.22 14.65 21.94
N LEU A 212 7.78 13.96 20.93
CA LEU A 212 8.45 12.66 21.12
C LEU A 212 9.63 12.79 22.09
N LYS A 213 10.47 13.80 21.94
CA LYS A 213 11.63 14.04 22.81
C LYS A 213 11.22 14.30 24.26
N ASN A 214 10.09 14.97 24.47
CA ASN A 214 9.59 15.31 25.81
C ASN A 214 8.83 14.15 26.48
N ASN A 215 8.51 13.08 25.75
CA ASN A 215 7.77 11.92 26.25
C ASN A 215 8.59 10.64 26.09
N SER A 216 9.44 10.34 27.07
CA SER A 216 10.37 9.20 27.06
C SER A 216 9.67 7.85 26.77
N ASN A 217 8.49 7.61 27.34
CA ASN A 217 7.73 6.38 27.12
C ASN A 217 7.30 6.21 25.65
N ILE A 218 6.82 7.30 25.04
CA ILE A 218 6.40 7.30 23.64
C ILE A 218 7.64 7.12 22.73
N MET A 219 8.75 7.75 23.06
CA MET A 219 10.00 7.63 22.34
C MET A 219 10.56 6.20 22.42
N PHE A 220 10.47 5.55 23.61
CA PHE A 220 10.86 4.14 23.76
C PHE A 220 10.01 3.20 22.91
N ILE A 221 8.68 3.35 22.94
CA ILE A 221 7.76 2.59 22.11
C ILE A 221 8.07 2.80 20.63
N PHE A 222 8.23 4.05 20.20
CA PHE A 222 8.56 4.40 18.82
C PHE A 222 9.87 3.73 18.35
N PHE A 223 10.93 3.81 19.17
CA PHE A 223 12.21 3.20 18.86
C PHE A 223 12.13 1.67 18.81
N THR A 224 11.40 1.05 19.75
CA THR A 224 11.18 -0.40 19.75
C THR A 224 10.48 -0.86 18.49
N PHE A 225 9.39 -0.18 18.08
CA PHE A 225 8.70 -0.49 16.83
C PHE A 225 9.59 -0.24 15.59
N MET A 226 10.43 0.79 15.61
CA MET A 226 11.37 1.05 14.52
C MET A 226 12.37 -0.09 14.36
N VAL A 227 12.96 -0.57 15.46
CA VAL A 227 13.90 -1.70 15.45
C VAL A 227 13.20 -2.99 15.01
N LEU A 228 12.02 -3.30 15.54
CA LEU A 228 11.24 -4.47 15.13
C LEU A 228 10.91 -4.45 13.63
N ASN A 229 10.45 -3.33 13.11
CA ASN A 229 10.18 -3.20 11.67
C ASN A 229 11.46 -3.35 10.84
N PHE A 230 12.59 -2.79 11.29
CA PHE A 230 13.87 -2.94 10.59
C PHE A 230 14.32 -4.40 10.50
N LEU A 231 14.06 -5.20 11.52
CA LEU A 231 14.39 -6.63 11.54
C LEU A 231 13.40 -7.49 10.74
N VAL A 232 12.11 -7.14 10.77
CA VAL A 232 11.04 -7.96 10.15
C VAL A 232 10.89 -7.67 8.66
N ALA A 233 10.97 -6.41 8.23
CA ALA A 233 10.71 -6.04 6.83
C ALA A 233 11.60 -6.78 5.79
N PRO A 234 12.92 -7.03 6.03
CA PRO A 234 13.73 -7.81 5.10
C PRO A 234 13.32 -9.29 5.04
N THR A 235 12.79 -9.85 6.13
CA THR A 235 12.38 -11.27 6.14
C THR A 235 11.24 -11.53 5.19
N GLU A 236 10.28 -10.63 5.10
CA GLU A 236 9.13 -10.76 4.20
C GLU A 236 9.49 -10.56 2.72
N ASN A 237 10.28 -9.54 2.43
CA ASN A 237 10.49 -9.08 1.06
C ASN A 237 11.72 -9.71 0.38
N VAL A 238 12.68 -10.22 1.14
CA VAL A 238 13.95 -10.70 0.59
C VAL A 238 14.28 -12.10 1.06
N TYR A 239 14.29 -12.35 2.38
CA TYR A 239 14.79 -13.61 2.91
C TYR A 239 13.83 -14.77 2.65
N ALA A 240 12.52 -14.63 2.91
CA ALA A 240 11.59 -15.72 2.72
C ALA A 240 11.52 -16.18 1.25
N PRO A 241 11.33 -15.31 0.23
CA PRO A 241 11.40 -15.71 -1.16
C PRO A 241 12.77 -16.29 -1.55
N GLY A 242 13.87 -15.70 -1.02
CA GLY A 242 15.21 -16.15 -1.31
C GLY A 242 15.53 -17.55 -0.76
N ILE A 243 15.16 -17.83 0.48
CA ILE A 243 15.36 -19.15 1.10
C ILE A 243 14.57 -20.21 0.35
N ILE A 244 13.30 -19.95 0.06
CA ILE A 244 12.44 -20.94 -0.62
C ILE A 244 12.95 -21.25 -2.02
N LYS A 245 13.28 -20.22 -2.80
CA LYS A 245 13.66 -20.39 -4.20
C LYS A 245 15.15 -20.80 -4.36
N VAL A 246 16.07 -20.15 -3.64
CA VAL A 246 17.51 -20.34 -3.84
C VAL A 246 18.06 -21.49 -3.02
N ILE A 247 17.64 -21.66 -1.76
CA ILE A 247 18.20 -22.68 -0.87
C ILE A 247 17.45 -24.01 -1.02
N PHE A 248 16.13 -23.97 -1.02
CA PHE A 248 15.32 -25.18 -1.11
C PHE A 248 14.97 -25.60 -2.55
N GLY A 249 15.15 -24.72 -3.54
CA GLY A 249 14.81 -25.01 -4.95
C GLY A 249 13.31 -25.28 -5.17
N LEU A 250 12.45 -24.83 -4.25
CA LEU A 250 11.01 -25.06 -4.32
C LEU A 250 10.35 -24.09 -5.30
N SER A 251 9.21 -24.52 -5.86
CA SER A 251 8.42 -23.68 -6.78
C SER A 251 7.88 -22.44 -6.09
N ASP A 252 7.57 -21.42 -6.89
CA ASP A 252 7.09 -20.11 -6.42
C ASP A 252 5.77 -20.19 -5.64
N GLU A 253 5.02 -21.27 -5.77
CA GLU A 253 3.77 -21.55 -5.05
C GLU A 253 3.99 -21.56 -3.52
N TYR A 254 5.14 -22.05 -3.05
CA TYR A 254 5.46 -22.14 -1.62
C TYR A 254 5.73 -20.79 -0.96
N ASN A 255 6.09 -19.76 -1.73
CA ASN A 255 6.31 -18.42 -1.20
C ASN A 255 5.04 -17.77 -0.60
N GLY A 256 3.88 -18.07 -1.19
CA GLY A 256 2.59 -17.59 -0.65
C GLY A 256 2.24 -18.17 0.72
N TRP A 257 2.68 -19.41 1.00
CA TRP A 257 2.44 -20.09 2.28
C TRP A 257 3.42 -19.66 3.37
N ALA A 258 4.64 -19.30 3.00
CA ALA A 258 5.69 -18.90 3.92
C ALA A 258 5.64 -17.40 4.29
N SER A 259 4.68 -16.64 3.78
CA SER A 259 4.46 -15.26 4.19
C SER A 259 4.16 -15.22 5.71
N PRO A 260 4.79 -14.30 6.49
CA PRO A 260 4.61 -14.21 7.94
C PRO A 260 3.16 -14.07 8.40
N SER A 261 2.30 -13.51 7.54
CA SER A 261 0.86 -13.47 7.76
C SER A 261 0.19 -14.86 7.88
N ASN A 262 0.84 -15.92 7.37
CA ASN A 262 0.35 -17.31 7.42
C ASN A 262 0.98 -18.15 8.54
N THR A 263 2.04 -17.66 9.20
CA THR A 263 2.79 -18.42 10.22
C THR A 263 2.29 -18.20 11.65
N VAL A 264 1.35 -17.29 11.88
CA VAL A 264 0.72 -17.10 13.20
C VAL A 264 -0.51 -18.01 13.29
N LYS A 265 -0.27 -19.23 13.73
CA LYS A 265 -1.30 -20.12 14.32
C LYS A 265 -0.92 -20.44 15.74
#